data_50e096bcce5e29233eccfd6c6b08baf9
#
_entry.id   50e096bcce5e29233eccfd6c6b08baf9
#
_cell.length_a   1.000
_cell.length_b   1.000
_cell.length_c   1.000
_cell.angle_alpha   90.00
_cell.angle_beta   90.00
_cell.angle_gamma   90.00
#
_symmetry.space_group_name_H-M   'P 1'
#
loop_
_entity.id
_entity.type
_entity.pdbx_description
1 polymer ?
#
loop_
_entity_poly.entity_id
_entity_poly.type
_entity_poly.pdbx_seq_one_letter_code
_entity_poly.pdbx_strand_id
1 'polypeptide(L)'
;MSSAALAADKILASVPGLSFPFFVHMMNAFKAEIKNQGYEAIESDGQVSSPKQTADIEAAITQGVKGIVISPNEVDAMAPALQEAVQAGIPVVTIDRRVPSVEGILGHVGADNVKGGEAQAQLIMKLFPDGATIVNLQGQSGASPAIDRNKGLHNLLDPVKEKYKIVFEQTAGFARDKGMSVTESALSGLSEPPKVIVAANDDMALGAIEAVKARGLSGIAIIGFDALPEALAQVRDGGMTATIEQFPGKQSSMGVQTLVKFLKDGTKPDPKIILLTPQAVTKDNLNIAERLNEVK
;
A
#
# COMPACT_ATOMS: atom_id res chain seq x y z
N MET A 1 -4.15 -33.35 37.97
CA MET A 1 -3.11 -33.16 36.93
C MET A 1 -3.43 -31.85 36.25
N SER A 2 -2.65 -30.80 36.53
CA SER A 2 -2.83 -29.51 35.89
C SER A 2 -2.29 -29.63 34.47
N SER A 3 -3.17 -29.59 33.46
CA SER A 3 -2.76 -29.44 32.06
C SER A 3 -2.13 -28.06 31.93
N ALA A 4 -0.81 -28.00 31.86
CA ALA A 4 -0.15 -26.78 31.44
C ALA A 4 -0.66 -26.49 30.01
N ALA A 5 -1.41 -25.42 29.87
CA ALA A 5 -1.76 -24.93 28.53
C ALA A 5 -0.45 -24.65 27.80
N LEU A 6 -0.16 -25.40 26.74
CA LEU A 6 0.96 -25.09 25.86
C LEU A 6 0.75 -23.66 25.33
N ALA A 7 1.77 -22.83 25.50
CA ALA A 7 1.73 -21.48 24.92
C ALA A 7 1.46 -21.58 23.42
N ALA A 8 0.59 -20.74 22.90
CA ALA A 8 0.28 -20.73 21.47
C ALA A 8 1.54 -20.43 20.66
N ASP A 9 1.70 -21.13 19.55
CA ASP A 9 2.78 -20.85 18.58
C ASP A 9 2.65 -19.42 18.04
N LYS A 10 3.78 -18.75 17.83
CA LYS A 10 3.84 -17.31 17.50
C LYS A 10 4.15 -17.08 16.02
N ILE A 11 3.50 -16.06 15.45
CA ILE A 11 3.74 -15.55 14.10
C ILE A 11 4.11 -14.08 14.21
N LEU A 12 5.21 -13.66 13.58
CA LEU A 12 5.53 -12.24 13.43
C LEU A 12 4.61 -11.63 12.39
N ALA A 13 3.94 -10.53 12.76
CA ALA A 13 3.18 -9.66 11.87
C ALA A 13 3.86 -8.30 11.81
N SER A 14 4.42 -7.94 10.66
CA SER A 14 5.24 -6.74 10.53
C SER A 14 4.75 -5.85 9.39
N VAL A 15 4.68 -4.54 9.67
CA VAL A 15 4.31 -3.50 8.69
C VAL A 15 5.35 -2.37 8.71
N PRO A 16 5.47 -1.58 7.63
CA PRO A 16 6.42 -0.47 7.54
C PRO A 16 6.27 0.57 8.65
N GLY A 17 5.02 0.90 9.05
CA GLY A 17 4.81 1.89 10.10
C GLY A 17 3.34 2.08 10.45
N LEU A 18 3.02 2.09 11.75
CA LEU A 18 1.66 2.29 12.26
C LEU A 18 1.25 3.76 12.32
N SER A 19 2.10 4.69 11.89
CA SER A 19 1.72 6.09 11.64
C SER A 19 0.81 6.26 10.41
N PHE A 20 0.73 5.24 9.54
CA PHE A 20 -0.14 5.25 8.35
C PHE A 20 -1.45 4.50 8.63
N PRO A 21 -2.62 5.13 8.45
CA PRO A 21 -3.94 4.48 8.64
C PRO A 21 -4.13 3.20 7.83
N PHE A 22 -3.49 3.10 6.66
CA PHE A 22 -3.46 1.90 5.84
C PHE A 22 -2.84 0.70 6.58
N PHE A 23 -1.67 0.89 7.18
CA PHE A 23 -0.98 -0.19 7.90
C PHE A 23 -1.58 -0.49 9.27
N VAL A 24 -2.27 0.46 9.91
CA VAL A 24 -3.08 0.18 11.11
C VAL A 24 -4.18 -0.83 10.78
N HIS A 25 -4.92 -0.60 9.67
CA HIS A 25 -5.95 -1.53 9.22
C HIS A 25 -5.38 -2.91 8.86
N MET A 26 -4.29 -2.95 8.11
CA MET A 26 -3.61 -4.19 7.75
C MET A 26 -3.14 -4.97 8.98
N MET A 27 -2.52 -4.32 9.97
CA MET A 27 -2.07 -4.95 11.21
C MET A 27 -3.25 -5.52 12.01
N ASN A 28 -4.35 -4.80 12.09
CA ASN A 28 -5.55 -5.31 12.75
C ASN A 28 -6.09 -6.57 12.06
N ALA A 29 -6.10 -6.59 10.73
CA ALA A 29 -6.50 -7.77 9.95
C ALA A 29 -5.52 -8.95 10.14
N PHE A 30 -4.20 -8.71 10.18
CA PHE A 30 -3.21 -9.73 10.51
C PHE A 30 -3.51 -10.35 11.89
N LYS A 31 -3.61 -9.53 12.92
CA LYS A 31 -3.84 -10.00 14.31
C LYS A 31 -5.14 -10.78 14.44
N ALA A 32 -6.20 -10.31 13.81
CA ALA A 32 -7.48 -11.00 13.80
C ALA A 32 -7.38 -12.38 13.14
N GLU A 33 -6.78 -12.46 11.94
CA GLU A 33 -6.68 -13.72 11.21
C GLU A 33 -5.70 -14.70 11.89
N ILE A 34 -4.54 -14.24 12.39
CA ILE A 34 -3.57 -15.05 13.14
C ILE A 34 -4.26 -15.68 14.34
N LYS A 35 -5.03 -14.90 15.10
CA LYS A 35 -5.81 -15.38 16.26
C LYS A 35 -6.87 -16.40 15.84
N ASN A 36 -7.62 -16.13 14.76
CA ASN A 36 -8.64 -17.04 14.24
C ASN A 36 -8.05 -18.40 13.82
N GLN A 37 -6.79 -18.40 13.38
CA GLN A 37 -6.06 -19.61 13.01
C GLN A 37 -5.44 -20.37 14.20
N GLY A 38 -5.55 -19.84 15.43
CA GLY A 38 -5.08 -20.46 16.66
C GLY A 38 -3.63 -20.15 17.03
N TYR A 39 -3.06 -19.08 16.46
CA TYR A 39 -1.70 -18.58 16.75
C TYR A 39 -1.74 -17.28 17.55
N GLU A 40 -0.59 -16.91 18.12
CA GLU A 40 -0.36 -15.61 18.76
C GLU A 40 0.41 -14.70 17.80
N ALA A 41 -0.03 -13.45 17.65
CA ALA A 41 0.66 -12.46 16.83
C ALA A 41 1.70 -11.71 17.66
N ILE A 42 2.95 -11.66 17.15
CA ILE A 42 3.94 -10.66 17.56
C ILE A 42 3.82 -9.49 16.62
N GLU A 43 3.38 -8.34 17.13
CA GLU A 43 3.23 -7.11 16.34
C GLU A 43 4.58 -6.41 16.20
N SER A 44 4.94 -6.01 14.96
CA SER A 44 6.11 -5.22 14.65
C SER A 44 5.72 -3.97 13.87
N ASP A 45 5.95 -2.81 14.49
CA ASP A 45 5.90 -1.49 13.88
C ASP A 45 7.30 -1.12 13.40
N GLY A 46 7.53 -1.14 12.10
CA GLY A 46 8.80 -0.80 11.48
C GLY A 46 9.19 0.68 11.60
N GLN A 47 8.27 1.55 12.05
CA GLN A 47 8.50 3.00 12.22
C GLN A 47 9.09 3.69 10.98
N VAL A 48 8.72 3.20 9.80
CA VAL A 48 9.23 3.64 8.48
C VAL A 48 10.77 3.51 8.38
N SER A 49 11.34 2.53 9.08
CA SER A 49 12.78 2.29 9.20
C SER A 49 13.12 0.83 8.85
N SER A 50 13.83 0.63 7.74
CA SER A 50 14.31 -0.70 7.35
C SER A 50 15.23 -1.31 8.41
N PRO A 51 16.17 -0.58 9.06
CA PRO A 51 16.96 -1.11 10.18
C PRO A 51 16.10 -1.56 11.37
N LYS A 52 15.03 -0.82 11.72
CA LYS A 52 14.12 -1.23 12.79
C LYS A 52 13.38 -2.53 12.44
N GLN A 53 12.86 -2.61 11.23
CA GLN A 53 12.15 -3.80 10.77
C GLN A 53 13.09 -5.02 10.65
N THR A 54 14.37 -4.80 10.27
CA THR A 54 15.43 -5.83 10.30
C THR A 54 15.63 -6.36 11.71
N ALA A 55 15.84 -5.48 12.70
CA ALA A 55 16.03 -5.88 14.09
C ALA A 55 14.82 -6.66 14.65
N ASP A 56 13.60 -6.32 14.22
CA ASP A 56 12.39 -7.05 14.64
C ASP A 56 12.35 -8.47 14.04
N ILE A 57 12.81 -8.64 12.80
CA ILE A 57 12.95 -9.97 12.17
C ILE A 57 13.98 -10.80 12.91
N GLU A 58 15.17 -10.26 13.20
CA GLU A 58 16.24 -10.93 13.95
C GLU A 58 15.77 -11.37 15.34
N ALA A 59 15.04 -10.49 16.04
CA ALA A 59 14.42 -10.81 17.32
C ALA A 59 13.39 -11.93 17.20
N ALA A 60 12.56 -11.94 16.16
CA ALA A 60 11.58 -12.99 15.90
C ALA A 60 12.23 -14.34 15.58
N ILE A 61 13.33 -14.36 14.81
CA ILE A 61 14.13 -15.56 14.56
C ILE A 61 14.64 -16.13 15.88
N THR A 62 15.24 -15.28 16.73
CA THR A 62 15.77 -15.67 18.06
C THR A 62 14.67 -16.21 18.98
N GLN A 63 13.46 -15.66 18.90
CA GLN A 63 12.30 -16.13 19.66
C GLN A 63 11.69 -17.43 19.13
N GLY A 64 12.12 -17.92 17.97
CA GLY A 64 11.64 -19.17 17.38
C GLY A 64 10.19 -19.08 16.88
N VAL A 65 9.81 -17.95 16.26
CA VAL A 65 8.49 -17.82 15.63
C VAL A 65 8.27 -18.90 14.58
N LYS A 66 7.04 -19.35 14.40
CA LYS A 66 6.69 -20.38 13.41
C LYS A 66 6.62 -19.85 11.99
N GLY A 67 6.46 -18.55 11.80
CA GLY A 67 6.42 -17.92 10.50
C GLY A 67 6.36 -16.41 10.59
N ILE A 68 6.51 -15.77 9.45
CA ILE A 68 6.53 -14.31 9.31
C ILE A 68 5.53 -13.92 8.21
N VAL A 69 4.61 -12.99 8.54
CA VAL A 69 3.83 -12.21 7.57
C VAL A 69 4.29 -10.78 7.62
N ILE A 70 4.70 -10.22 6.49
CA ILE A 70 5.38 -8.93 6.46
C ILE A 70 5.05 -8.11 5.21
N SER A 71 4.76 -6.81 5.39
CA SER A 71 4.92 -5.80 4.37
C SER A 71 6.30 -5.16 4.56
N PRO A 72 7.30 -5.46 3.71
CA PRO A 72 8.65 -4.94 3.91
C PRO A 72 8.74 -3.45 3.58
N ASN A 73 9.55 -2.69 4.35
CA ASN A 73 9.64 -1.24 4.18
C ASN A 73 10.18 -0.84 2.81
N GLU A 74 11.26 -1.48 2.35
CA GLU A 74 11.90 -1.22 1.05
C GLU A 74 12.40 -2.52 0.42
N VAL A 75 12.48 -2.53 -0.92
CA VAL A 75 12.84 -3.72 -1.70
C VAL A 75 14.26 -4.21 -1.37
N ASP A 76 15.26 -3.33 -1.51
CA ASP A 76 16.66 -3.72 -1.39
C ASP A 76 17.12 -3.79 0.06
N ALA A 77 16.72 -2.82 0.88
CA ALA A 77 17.15 -2.73 2.28
C ALA A 77 16.62 -3.89 3.15
N MET A 78 15.46 -4.48 2.78
CA MET A 78 14.87 -5.59 3.55
C MET A 78 15.32 -6.98 3.07
N ALA A 79 15.99 -7.07 1.92
CA ALA A 79 16.38 -8.35 1.35
C ALA A 79 17.29 -9.20 2.27
N PRO A 80 18.34 -8.65 2.92
CA PRO A 80 19.21 -9.43 3.80
C PRO A 80 18.48 -10.08 4.97
N ALA A 81 17.63 -9.33 5.68
CA ALA A 81 16.90 -9.83 6.85
C ALA A 81 15.88 -10.92 6.47
N LEU A 82 15.19 -10.74 5.35
CA LEU A 82 14.26 -11.76 4.85
C LEU A 82 14.98 -13.01 4.36
N GLN A 83 16.18 -12.86 3.77
CA GLN A 83 17.01 -14.01 3.37
C GLN A 83 17.51 -14.77 4.60
N GLU A 84 17.86 -14.08 5.69
CA GLU A 84 18.25 -14.70 6.96
C GLU A 84 17.10 -15.50 7.56
N ALA A 85 15.88 -14.95 7.62
CA ALA A 85 14.71 -15.67 8.09
C ALA A 85 14.44 -16.97 7.29
N VAL A 86 14.54 -16.89 5.95
CA VAL A 86 14.41 -18.06 5.07
C VAL A 86 15.50 -19.10 5.34
N GLN A 87 16.75 -18.68 5.51
CA GLN A 87 17.88 -19.57 5.82
C GLN A 87 17.76 -20.22 7.20
N ALA A 88 17.14 -19.53 8.17
CA ALA A 88 16.78 -20.08 9.48
C ALA A 88 15.61 -21.11 9.41
N GLY A 89 15.08 -21.36 8.22
CA GLY A 89 13.96 -22.30 8.02
C GLY A 89 12.59 -21.75 8.41
N ILE A 90 12.47 -20.42 8.62
CA ILE A 90 11.21 -19.77 8.97
C ILE A 90 10.48 -19.41 7.68
N PRO A 91 9.26 -19.91 7.44
CA PRO A 91 8.47 -19.55 6.27
C PRO A 91 8.05 -18.09 6.32
N VAL A 92 8.27 -17.37 5.21
CA VAL A 92 7.97 -15.94 5.07
C VAL A 92 6.93 -15.76 3.96
N VAL A 93 5.86 -15.03 4.27
CA VAL A 93 4.90 -14.53 3.28
C VAL A 93 4.97 -13.02 3.25
N THR A 94 5.29 -12.44 2.09
CA THR A 94 5.22 -10.99 1.91
C THR A 94 3.81 -10.56 1.50
N ILE A 95 3.38 -9.42 2.02
CA ILE A 95 2.03 -8.88 1.79
C ILE A 95 2.15 -7.42 1.40
N ASP A 96 1.30 -6.94 0.47
CA ASP A 96 1.31 -5.59 -0.06
C ASP A 96 2.63 -5.24 -0.77
N ARG A 97 3.75 -5.12 -0.04
CA ARG A 97 5.08 -4.87 -0.57
C ARG A 97 5.85 -6.18 -0.75
N ARG A 98 6.68 -6.26 -1.78
CA ARG A 98 7.46 -7.46 -2.11
C ARG A 98 8.97 -7.18 -2.17
N VAL A 99 9.74 -8.24 -1.99
CA VAL A 99 11.20 -8.25 -2.17
C VAL A 99 11.56 -9.39 -3.13
N PRO A 100 11.53 -9.15 -4.45
CA PRO A 100 11.67 -10.22 -5.45
C PRO A 100 13.06 -10.87 -5.49
N SER A 101 14.07 -10.19 -4.97
CA SER A 101 15.47 -10.68 -4.93
C SER A 101 15.69 -11.79 -3.89
N VAL A 102 14.77 -11.99 -2.95
CA VAL A 102 14.92 -13.03 -1.91
C VAL A 102 14.37 -14.36 -2.41
N GLU A 103 15.27 -15.32 -2.60
CA GLU A 103 14.87 -16.68 -2.91
C GLU A 103 14.34 -17.39 -1.67
N GLY A 104 13.36 -18.28 -1.86
CA GLY A 104 12.78 -19.06 -0.76
C GLY A 104 11.61 -18.41 -0.02
N ILE A 105 11.24 -17.16 -0.30
CA ILE A 105 9.95 -16.58 0.15
C ILE A 105 8.84 -17.58 -0.21
N LEU A 106 8.02 -17.94 0.76
CA LEU A 106 6.94 -18.92 0.59
C LEU A 106 5.89 -18.44 -0.41
N GLY A 107 5.46 -17.18 -0.29
CA GLY A 107 4.48 -16.59 -1.17
C GLY A 107 4.39 -15.08 -1.03
N HIS A 108 3.68 -14.47 -1.99
CA HIS A 108 3.34 -13.05 -1.94
C HIS A 108 1.85 -12.86 -2.20
N VAL A 109 1.21 -12.03 -1.38
CA VAL A 109 -0.18 -11.57 -1.60
C VAL A 109 -0.19 -10.06 -1.62
N GLY A 110 -0.61 -9.46 -2.72
CA GLY A 110 -0.60 -8.00 -2.88
C GLY A 110 -1.62 -7.52 -3.89
N ALA A 111 -1.61 -6.22 -4.16
CA ALA A 111 -2.31 -5.64 -5.29
C ALA A 111 -1.43 -5.68 -6.55
N ASP A 112 -2.05 -5.77 -7.73
CA ASP A 112 -1.39 -5.50 -9.00
C ASP A 112 -1.18 -3.99 -9.15
N ASN A 113 -0.10 -3.49 -8.53
CA ASN A 113 0.16 -2.06 -8.45
C ASN A 113 0.46 -1.42 -9.82
N VAL A 114 0.95 -2.20 -10.81
CA VAL A 114 1.08 -1.70 -12.18
C VAL A 114 -0.30 -1.42 -12.76
N LYS A 115 -1.24 -2.38 -12.67
CA LYS A 115 -2.64 -2.15 -13.07
C LYS A 115 -3.31 -1.05 -12.27
N GLY A 116 -2.92 -0.87 -11.01
CA GLY A 116 -3.40 0.24 -10.16
C GLY A 116 -3.02 1.60 -10.73
N GLY A 117 -1.76 1.80 -11.11
CA GLY A 117 -1.29 3.01 -11.80
C GLY A 117 -1.93 3.20 -13.17
N GLU A 118 -2.10 2.10 -13.93
CA GLU A 118 -2.84 2.12 -15.20
C GLU A 118 -4.31 2.55 -15.00
N ALA A 119 -4.96 2.09 -13.92
CA ALA A 119 -6.33 2.49 -13.59
C ALA A 119 -6.44 3.99 -13.27
N GLN A 120 -5.43 4.57 -12.57
CA GLN A 120 -5.36 6.03 -12.37
C GLN A 120 -5.23 6.77 -13.72
N ALA A 121 -4.33 6.31 -14.60
CA ALA A 121 -4.15 6.90 -15.93
C ALA A 121 -5.43 6.80 -16.79
N GLN A 122 -6.08 5.63 -16.83
CA GLN A 122 -7.34 5.42 -17.56
C GLN A 122 -8.43 6.36 -17.06
N LEU A 123 -8.52 6.56 -15.74
CA LEU A 123 -9.48 7.49 -15.17
C LEU A 123 -9.20 8.94 -15.59
N ILE A 124 -7.93 9.37 -15.58
CA ILE A 124 -7.51 10.68 -16.08
C ILE A 124 -7.93 10.86 -17.53
N MET A 125 -7.64 9.88 -18.39
CA MET A 125 -7.99 9.92 -19.81
C MET A 125 -9.50 9.97 -20.03
N LYS A 126 -10.28 9.29 -19.20
CA LYS A 126 -11.75 9.30 -19.25
C LYS A 126 -12.32 10.66 -18.84
N LEU A 127 -11.79 11.27 -17.79
CA LEU A 127 -12.26 12.56 -17.25
C LEU A 127 -11.88 13.74 -18.14
N PHE A 128 -10.73 13.64 -18.82
CA PHE A 128 -10.18 14.71 -19.64
C PHE A 128 -9.91 14.21 -21.08
N PRO A 129 -10.95 13.90 -21.87
CA PRO A 129 -10.78 13.32 -23.20
C PRO A 129 -9.98 14.22 -24.17
N ASP A 130 -9.89 15.53 -23.89
CA ASP A 130 -9.12 16.49 -24.70
C ASP A 130 -7.70 16.72 -24.19
N GLY A 131 -7.30 16.04 -23.09
CA GLY A 131 -5.98 16.13 -22.50
C GLY A 131 -5.92 16.91 -21.19
N ALA A 132 -4.84 16.69 -20.43
CA ALA A 132 -4.64 17.28 -19.11
C ALA A 132 -3.18 17.61 -18.83
N THR A 133 -2.96 18.65 -18.01
CA THR A 133 -1.73 18.87 -17.26
C THR A 133 -1.84 18.15 -15.91
N ILE A 134 -0.81 17.41 -15.53
CA ILE A 134 -0.83 16.48 -14.42
C ILE A 134 0.33 16.76 -13.48
N VAL A 135 0.04 16.85 -12.17
CA VAL A 135 1.02 16.75 -11.10
C VAL A 135 0.98 15.33 -10.56
N ASN A 136 2.13 14.64 -10.54
CA ASN A 136 2.27 13.28 -10.02
C ASN A 136 3.01 13.29 -8.68
N LEU A 137 2.31 12.95 -7.60
CA LEU A 137 2.88 12.76 -6.27
C LEU A 137 3.27 11.30 -6.10
N GLN A 138 4.56 11.00 -6.21
CA GLN A 138 5.08 9.65 -6.09
C GLN A 138 5.16 9.19 -4.64
N GLY A 139 5.06 7.87 -4.43
CA GLY A 139 5.17 7.25 -3.12
C GLY A 139 6.60 7.22 -2.56
N GLN A 140 6.79 6.43 -1.50
CA GLN A 140 8.09 6.24 -0.86
C GLN A 140 9.09 5.60 -1.84
N SER A 141 10.24 6.24 -2.03
CA SER A 141 11.33 5.69 -2.84
C SER A 141 11.77 4.32 -2.29
N GLY A 142 12.04 3.37 -3.18
CA GLY A 142 12.43 2.00 -2.80
C GLY A 142 11.27 1.08 -2.40
N ALA A 143 10.07 1.57 -2.19
CA ALA A 143 8.89 0.74 -1.93
C ALA A 143 8.30 0.20 -3.22
N SER A 144 8.06 -1.12 -3.29
CA SER A 144 7.55 -1.76 -4.52
C SER A 144 6.23 -1.18 -5.04
N PRO A 145 5.22 -0.80 -4.21
CA PRO A 145 4.02 -0.16 -4.73
C PRO A 145 4.28 1.20 -5.38
N ALA A 146 5.22 2.00 -4.84
CA ALA A 146 5.57 3.29 -5.43
C ALA A 146 6.17 3.12 -6.83
N ILE A 147 7.10 2.18 -6.97
CA ILE A 147 7.75 1.85 -8.25
C ILE A 147 6.70 1.38 -9.27
N ASP A 148 5.83 0.45 -8.85
CA ASP A 148 4.86 -0.18 -9.77
C ASP A 148 3.71 0.76 -10.16
N ARG A 149 3.15 1.54 -9.21
CA ARG A 149 2.09 2.52 -9.51
C ARG A 149 2.62 3.59 -10.47
N ASN A 150 3.83 4.09 -10.21
CA ASN A 150 4.47 5.04 -11.12
C ASN A 150 4.68 4.45 -12.51
N LYS A 151 5.21 3.22 -12.59
CA LYS A 151 5.35 2.51 -13.87
C LYS A 151 4.01 2.37 -14.61
N GLY A 152 2.94 1.97 -13.91
CA GLY A 152 1.62 1.82 -14.49
C GLY A 152 1.05 3.13 -15.03
N LEU A 153 1.23 4.24 -14.30
CA LEU A 153 0.82 5.57 -14.74
C LEU A 153 1.54 5.95 -16.05
N HIS A 154 2.85 5.81 -16.08
CA HIS A 154 3.69 6.13 -17.24
C HIS A 154 3.44 5.19 -18.44
N ASN A 155 3.13 3.90 -18.22
CA ASN A 155 2.80 2.96 -19.30
C ASN A 155 1.70 3.51 -20.23
N LEU A 156 0.71 4.22 -19.69
CA LEU A 156 -0.42 4.73 -20.45
C LEU A 156 -0.29 6.21 -20.82
N LEU A 157 0.39 7.03 -20.02
CA LEU A 157 0.49 8.47 -20.29
C LEU A 157 1.65 8.83 -21.21
N ASP A 158 2.81 8.15 -21.12
CA ASP A 158 3.98 8.47 -21.94
C ASP A 158 3.73 8.33 -23.46
N PRO A 159 3.01 7.28 -23.94
CA PRO A 159 2.70 7.17 -25.38
C PRO A 159 1.84 8.33 -25.93
N VAL A 160 1.17 9.06 -25.05
CA VAL A 160 0.25 10.17 -25.38
C VAL A 160 0.61 11.47 -24.66
N LYS A 161 1.87 11.64 -24.30
CA LYS A 161 2.39 12.76 -23.52
C LYS A 161 2.14 14.15 -24.10
N GLU A 162 1.94 14.25 -25.42
CA GLU A 162 1.56 15.53 -26.05
C GLU A 162 0.17 16.01 -25.59
N LYS A 163 -0.68 15.08 -25.23
CA LYS A 163 -2.06 15.31 -24.78
C LYS A 163 -2.19 15.29 -23.25
N TYR A 164 -1.47 14.39 -22.59
CA TYR A 164 -1.46 14.24 -21.12
C TYR A 164 -0.06 14.52 -20.59
N LYS A 165 0.16 15.75 -20.14
CA LYS A 165 1.48 16.24 -19.76
C LYS A 165 1.69 16.14 -18.26
N ILE A 166 2.61 15.30 -17.82
CA ILE A 166 3.11 15.37 -16.44
C ILE A 166 4.04 16.57 -16.36
N VAL A 167 3.52 17.67 -15.79
CA VAL A 167 4.22 18.97 -15.69
C VAL A 167 5.03 19.11 -14.41
N PHE A 168 4.78 18.26 -13.44
CA PHE A 168 5.54 18.18 -12.20
C PHE A 168 5.43 16.74 -11.64
N GLU A 169 6.56 16.20 -11.19
CA GLU A 169 6.63 14.88 -10.60
C GLU A 169 7.67 14.85 -9.48
N GLN A 170 7.25 14.42 -8.29
CA GLN A 170 8.14 14.33 -7.14
C GLN A 170 7.60 13.34 -6.10
N THR A 171 8.55 12.68 -5.38
CA THR A 171 8.17 11.84 -4.24
C THR A 171 7.62 12.68 -3.08
N ALA A 172 6.50 12.22 -2.52
CA ALA A 172 5.92 12.70 -1.28
C ALA A 172 5.83 11.58 -0.22
N GLY A 173 6.53 10.44 -0.46
CA GLY A 173 6.86 9.43 0.54
C GLY A 173 5.68 8.72 1.20
N PHE A 174 4.49 8.72 0.58
CA PHE A 174 3.22 8.25 1.13
C PHE A 174 2.70 9.06 2.33
N ALA A 175 3.29 10.21 2.67
CA ALA A 175 2.97 11.00 3.85
C ALA A 175 2.11 12.22 3.51
N ARG A 176 1.10 12.52 4.36
CA ARG A 176 0.13 13.61 4.16
C ARG A 176 0.80 14.98 4.15
N ASP A 177 1.66 15.26 5.12
CA ASP A 177 2.41 16.52 5.25
C ASP A 177 3.30 16.78 4.03
N LYS A 178 3.94 15.73 3.51
CA LYS A 178 4.73 15.81 2.27
C LYS A 178 3.83 15.96 1.04
N GLY A 179 2.69 15.27 1.00
CA GLY A 179 1.67 15.47 -0.03
C GLY A 179 1.25 16.94 -0.13
N MET A 180 0.99 17.58 1.01
CA MET A 180 0.69 19.00 1.09
C MET A 180 1.88 19.86 0.59
N SER A 181 3.06 19.72 1.17
CA SER A 181 4.21 20.59 0.88
C SER A 181 4.74 20.44 -0.56
N VAL A 182 4.72 19.21 -1.12
CA VAL A 182 5.10 18.97 -2.53
C VAL A 182 4.06 19.55 -3.48
N THR A 183 2.77 19.48 -3.13
CA THR A 183 1.70 20.12 -3.91
C THR A 183 1.84 21.66 -3.88
N GLU A 184 2.12 22.25 -2.72
CA GLU A 184 2.39 23.69 -2.61
C GLU A 184 3.57 24.13 -3.49
N SER A 185 4.63 23.31 -3.50
CA SER A 185 5.80 23.55 -4.36
C SER A 185 5.44 23.49 -5.85
N ALA A 186 4.69 22.47 -6.26
CA ALA A 186 4.21 22.32 -7.63
C ALA A 186 3.35 23.55 -8.05
N LEU A 187 2.35 23.90 -7.23
CA LEU A 187 1.46 25.03 -7.50
C LEU A 187 2.16 26.38 -7.51
N SER A 188 3.30 26.51 -6.82
CA SER A 188 4.11 27.74 -6.83
C SER A 188 4.99 27.83 -8.07
N GLY A 189 5.45 26.72 -8.60
CA GLY A 189 6.36 26.65 -9.76
C GLY A 189 5.66 26.65 -11.11
N LEU A 190 4.38 26.34 -11.15
CA LEU A 190 3.60 26.27 -12.39
C LEU A 190 2.97 27.63 -12.73
N SER A 191 2.98 28.00 -14.01
CA SER A 191 2.35 29.23 -14.50
C SER A 191 0.82 29.20 -14.42
N GLU A 192 0.25 27.99 -14.54
CA GLU A 192 -1.19 27.73 -14.43
C GLU A 192 -1.43 26.50 -13.55
N PRO A 193 -2.54 26.45 -12.79
CA PRO A 193 -2.90 25.26 -12.01
C PRO A 193 -3.03 24.03 -12.91
N PRO A 194 -2.61 22.83 -12.43
CA PRO A 194 -2.80 21.60 -13.18
C PRO A 194 -4.28 21.24 -13.26
N LYS A 195 -4.67 20.47 -14.27
CA LYS A 195 -6.03 19.89 -14.33
C LYS A 195 -6.19 18.71 -13.37
N VAL A 196 -5.10 17.99 -13.10
CA VAL A 196 -5.11 16.78 -12.27
C VAL A 196 -3.93 16.78 -11.31
N ILE A 197 -4.20 16.36 -10.07
CA ILE A 197 -3.18 15.91 -9.13
C ILE A 197 -3.45 14.42 -8.90
N VAL A 198 -2.53 13.56 -9.33
CA VAL A 198 -2.57 12.13 -9.06
C VAL A 198 -1.55 11.82 -7.97
N ALA A 199 -1.99 11.10 -6.94
CA ALA A 199 -1.15 10.71 -5.82
C ALA A 199 -1.07 9.18 -5.72
N ALA A 200 0.10 8.67 -5.39
CA ALA A 200 0.31 7.24 -5.25
C ALA A 200 -0.38 6.66 -4.00
N ASN A 201 -0.91 7.49 -3.07
CA ASN A 201 -1.83 7.06 -2.01
C ASN A 201 -2.77 8.19 -1.56
N ASP A 202 -3.75 7.84 -0.73
CA ASP A 202 -4.78 8.75 -0.23
C ASP A 202 -4.24 9.76 0.79
N ASP A 203 -3.28 9.38 1.64
CA ASP A 203 -2.69 10.34 2.58
C ASP A 203 -2.06 11.53 1.84
N MET A 204 -1.30 11.28 0.77
CA MET A 204 -0.77 12.36 -0.07
C MET A 204 -1.87 13.14 -0.80
N ALA A 205 -2.92 12.44 -1.28
CA ALA A 205 -4.05 13.09 -1.94
C ALA A 205 -4.81 14.02 -0.98
N LEU A 206 -5.01 13.60 0.28
CA LEU A 206 -5.61 14.42 1.32
C LEU A 206 -4.75 15.66 1.63
N GLY A 207 -3.43 15.50 1.71
CA GLY A 207 -2.51 16.65 1.81
C GLY A 207 -2.58 17.59 0.60
N ALA A 208 -2.72 17.05 -0.60
CA ALA A 208 -2.90 17.85 -1.82
C ALA A 208 -4.22 18.65 -1.79
N ILE A 209 -5.31 18.07 -1.27
CA ILE A 209 -6.58 18.78 -1.06
C ILE A 209 -6.39 20.00 -0.14
N GLU A 210 -5.63 19.85 0.95
CA GLU A 210 -5.33 20.93 1.88
C GLU A 210 -4.55 22.07 1.20
N ALA A 211 -3.52 21.74 0.41
CA ALA A 211 -2.73 22.71 -0.34
C ALA A 211 -3.55 23.46 -1.39
N VAL A 212 -4.41 22.77 -2.13
CA VAL A 212 -5.32 23.35 -3.14
C VAL A 212 -6.31 24.31 -2.47
N LYS A 213 -6.92 23.90 -1.35
CA LYS A 213 -7.85 24.72 -0.57
C LYS A 213 -7.18 25.97 0.01
N ALA A 214 -5.97 25.82 0.57
CA ALA A 214 -5.23 26.94 1.14
C ALA A 214 -4.92 28.05 0.12
N ARG A 215 -4.84 27.70 -1.17
CA ARG A 215 -4.65 28.66 -2.27
C ARG A 215 -5.95 29.18 -2.90
N GLY A 216 -7.11 28.76 -2.38
CA GLY A 216 -8.40 29.14 -2.94
C GLY A 216 -8.65 28.59 -4.35
N LEU A 217 -7.93 27.54 -4.75
CA LEU A 217 -8.08 26.90 -6.07
C LEU A 217 -9.24 25.90 -6.06
N SER A 218 -9.86 25.72 -7.21
CA SER A 218 -10.95 24.78 -7.44
C SER A 218 -10.87 24.19 -8.86
N GLY A 219 -11.63 23.12 -9.12
CA GLY A 219 -11.70 22.51 -10.45
C GLY A 219 -10.50 21.61 -10.80
N ILE A 220 -9.61 21.34 -9.83
CA ILE A 220 -8.52 20.37 -9.99
C ILE A 220 -9.03 18.99 -9.58
N ALA A 221 -8.95 18.01 -10.47
CA ALA A 221 -9.27 16.64 -10.15
C ALA A 221 -8.16 16.03 -9.27
N ILE A 222 -8.51 15.48 -8.11
CA ILE A 222 -7.56 14.83 -7.20
C ILE A 222 -7.88 13.34 -7.15
N ILE A 223 -6.88 12.49 -7.46
CA ILE A 223 -7.00 11.04 -7.53
C ILE A 223 -5.97 10.41 -6.60
N GLY A 224 -6.44 9.60 -5.65
CA GLY A 224 -5.60 8.88 -4.69
C GLY A 224 -5.53 7.38 -4.95
N PHE A 225 -5.18 6.65 -3.89
CA PHE A 225 -5.05 5.20 -3.87
C PHE A 225 -5.19 4.72 -2.42
N ASP A 226 -5.82 3.58 -2.15
CA ASP A 226 -6.00 2.86 -0.88
C ASP A 226 -7.45 2.80 -0.39
N ALA A 227 -8.34 3.66 -0.89
CA ALA A 227 -9.72 3.78 -0.43
C ALA A 227 -9.83 3.94 1.11
N LEU A 228 -8.99 4.82 1.68
CA LEU A 228 -9.07 5.14 3.11
C LEU A 228 -10.45 5.74 3.44
N PRO A 229 -11.01 5.48 4.64
CA PRO A 229 -12.33 6.03 5.01
C PRO A 229 -12.44 7.54 4.85
N GLU A 230 -11.39 8.30 5.20
CA GLU A 230 -11.36 9.76 5.03
C GLU A 230 -11.37 10.16 3.54
N ALA A 231 -10.62 9.44 2.70
CA ALA A 231 -10.63 9.68 1.25
C ALA A 231 -11.98 9.32 0.62
N LEU A 232 -12.61 8.21 1.04
CA LEU A 232 -13.96 7.84 0.62
C LEU A 232 -14.99 8.91 1.00
N ALA A 233 -14.87 9.51 2.19
CA ALA A 233 -15.70 10.66 2.58
C ALA A 233 -15.48 11.84 1.63
N GLN A 234 -14.22 12.17 1.30
CA GLN A 234 -13.91 13.24 0.33
C GLN A 234 -14.45 12.92 -1.08
N VAL A 235 -14.43 11.65 -1.51
CA VAL A 235 -15.02 11.24 -2.80
C VAL A 235 -16.54 11.39 -2.76
N ARG A 236 -17.19 10.96 -1.68
CA ARG A 236 -18.65 11.11 -1.47
C ARG A 236 -19.07 12.58 -1.54
N ASP A 237 -18.33 13.44 -0.87
CA ASP A 237 -18.65 14.86 -0.66
C ASP A 237 -18.13 15.77 -1.78
N GLY A 238 -17.37 15.21 -2.76
CA GLY A 238 -16.87 15.92 -3.93
C GLY A 238 -15.58 16.71 -3.71
N GLY A 239 -14.90 16.53 -2.58
CA GLY A 239 -13.59 17.11 -2.30
C GLY A 239 -12.43 16.36 -2.98
N MET A 240 -12.66 15.12 -3.38
CA MET A 240 -11.75 14.24 -4.11
C MET A 240 -12.50 13.59 -5.28
N THR A 241 -11.83 13.40 -6.40
CA THR A 241 -12.46 12.85 -7.62
C THR A 241 -12.62 11.34 -7.54
N ALA A 242 -11.58 10.65 -7.08
CA ALA A 242 -11.54 9.20 -6.98
C ALA A 242 -10.37 8.72 -6.11
N THR A 243 -10.48 7.48 -5.66
CA THR A 243 -9.37 6.69 -5.12
C THR A 243 -9.33 5.32 -5.79
N ILE A 244 -8.26 4.56 -5.59
CA ILE A 244 -8.15 3.18 -6.08
C ILE A 244 -8.20 2.23 -4.89
N GLU A 245 -9.19 1.35 -4.88
CA GLU A 245 -9.30 0.27 -3.89
C GLU A 245 -8.30 -0.84 -4.19
N GLN A 246 -7.61 -1.33 -3.17
CA GLN A 246 -6.64 -2.43 -3.27
C GLN A 246 -6.87 -3.59 -2.30
N PHE A 247 -7.91 -3.51 -1.45
CA PHE A 247 -8.37 -4.55 -0.52
C PHE A 247 -7.32 -4.97 0.54
N PRO A 248 -6.82 -4.06 1.40
CA PRO A 248 -5.75 -4.35 2.36
C PRO A 248 -6.12 -5.41 3.41
N GLY A 249 -7.35 -5.46 3.88
CA GLY A 249 -7.83 -6.48 4.80
C GLY A 249 -7.85 -7.87 4.16
N LYS A 250 -8.33 -7.95 2.90
CA LYS A 250 -8.31 -9.20 2.13
C LYS A 250 -6.89 -9.68 1.85
N GLN A 251 -5.96 -8.79 1.47
CA GLN A 251 -4.54 -9.13 1.31
C GLN A 251 -3.98 -9.72 2.59
N SER A 252 -4.24 -9.07 3.73
CA SER A 252 -3.77 -9.49 5.05
C SER A 252 -4.27 -10.89 5.43
N SER A 253 -5.58 -11.11 5.32
CA SER A 253 -6.19 -12.40 5.65
C SER A 253 -5.68 -13.52 4.75
N MET A 254 -5.61 -13.31 3.44
CA MET A 254 -5.10 -14.29 2.48
C MET A 254 -3.64 -14.63 2.73
N GLY A 255 -2.80 -13.64 3.08
CA GLY A 255 -1.39 -13.87 3.38
C GLY A 255 -1.19 -14.72 4.64
N VAL A 256 -1.93 -14.42 5.72
CA VAL A 256 -1.92 -15.24 6.94
C VAL A 256 -2.40 -16.66 6.66
N GLN A 257 -3.51 -16.81 5.93
CA GLN A 257 -4.06 -18.13 5.55
C GLN A 257 -3.05 -18.94 4.73
N THR A 258 -2.34 -18.28 3.80
CA THR A 258 -1.27 -18.91 3.01
C THR A 258 -0.15 -19.44 3.90
N LEU A 259 0.34 -18.64 4.86
CA LEU A 259 1.36 -19.06 5.81
C LEU A 259 0.86 -20.22 6.67
N VAL A 260 -0.32 -20.07 7.28
CA VAL A 260 -0.85 -21.07 8.23
C VAL A 260 -1.15 -22.40 7.54
N LYS A 261 -1.64 -22.37 6.29
CA LYS A 261 -1.83 -23.60 5.53
C LYS A 261 -0.51 -24.38 5.36
N PHE A 262 0.57 -23.68 5.01
CA PHE A 262 1.89 -24.27 4.93
C PHE A 262 2.36 -24.84 6.29
N LEU A 263 2.14 -24.11 7.38
CA LEU A 263 2.53 -24.56 8.72
C LEU A 263 1.78 -25.83 9.16
N LYS A 264 0.52 -26.00 8.75
CA LYS A 264 -0.32 -27.12 9.13
C LYS A 264 -0.07 -28.41 8.30
N ASP A 265 0.14 -28.26 7.01
CA ASP A 265 0.14 -29.41 6.10
C ASP A 265 1.29 -29.40 5.06
N GLY A 266 2.19 -28.41 5.09
CA GLY A 266 3.29 -28.25 4.14
C GLY A 266 2.88 -27.79 2.75
N THR A 267 1.60 -27.44 2.52
CA THR A 267 1.11 -27.02 1.21
C THR A 267 1.69 -25.65 0.83
N LYS A 268 2.44 -25.61 -0.26
CA LYS A 268 2.93 -24.35 -0.84
C LYS A 268 1.84 -23.68 -1.66
N PRO A 269 1.79 -22.34 -1.69
CA PRO A 269 0.82 -21.63 -2.52
C PRO A 269 1.09 -21.85 -4.01
N ASP A 270 0.00 -22.07 -4.76
CA ASP A 270 0.01 -22.12 -6.23
C ASP A 270 -1.21 -21.35 -6.75
N PRO A 271 -1.00 -20.19 -7.41
CA PRO A 271 0.31 -19.57 -7.72
C PRO A 271 1.03 -19.04 -6.47
N LYS A 272 2.36 -18.96 -6.54
CA LYS A 272 3.21 -18.39 -5.48
C LYS A 272 2.95 -16.90 -5.24
N ILE A 273 2.54 -16.18 -6.28
CA ILE A 273 2.22 -14.75 -6.25
C ILE A 273 0.73 -14.58 -6.53
N ILE A 274 0.01 -14.03 -5.59
CA ILE A 274 -1.42 -13.73 -5.68
C ILE A 274 -1.59 -12.22 -5.71
N LEU A 275 -2.09 -11.71 -6.84
CA LEU A 275 -2.32 -10.28 -7.02
C LEU A 275 -3.81 -9.98 -7.16
N LEU A 276 -4.33 -9.15 -6.27
CA LEU A 276 -5.67 -8.60 -6.38
C LEU A 276 -5.68 -7.47 -7.40
N THR A 277 -6.72 -7.41 -8.23
CA THR A 277 -6.87 -6.33 -9.22
C THR A 277 -7.42 -5.08 -8.54
N PRO A 278 -6.69 -3.95 -8.52
CA PRO A 278 -7.19 -2.70 -7.99
C PRO A 278 -8.36 -2.16 -8.82
N GLN A 279 -9.26 -1.42 -8.15
CA GLN A 279 -10.48 -0.89 -8.77
C GLN A 279 -10.65 0.60 -8.46
N ALA A 280 -10.95 1.39 -9.49
CA ALA A 280 -11.24 2.81 -9.30
C ALA A 280 -12.57 3.00 -8.56
N VAL A 281 -12.53 3.75 -7.47
CA VAL A 281 -13.68 4.14 -6.65
C VAL A 281 -13.98 5.60 -6.90
N THR A 282 -15.17 5.86 -7.38
CA THR A 282 -15.74 7.18 -7.62
C THR A 282 -17.03 7.35 -6.81
N LYS A 283 -17.64 8.51 -6.86
CA LYS A 283 -18.94 8.76 -6.21
C LYS A 283 -20.03 7.77 -6.63
N ASP A 284 -19.94 7.24 -7.86
CA ASP A 284 -20.98 6.38 -8.44
C ASP A 284 -20.89 4.91 -7.97
N ASN A 285 -19.74 4.49 -7.40
CA ASN A 285 -19.48 3.10 -7.05
C ASN A 285 -18.77 2.91 -5.69
N LEU A 286 -19.00 3.79 -4.73
CA LEU A 286 -18.42 3.72 -3.38
C LEU A 286 -18.58 2.36 -2.70
N ASN A 287 -19.64 1.63 -3.04
CA ASN A 287 -19.98 0.33 -2.46
C ASN A 287 -18.98 -0.79 -2.74
N ILE A 288 -18.03 -0.60 -3.65
CA ILE A 288 -16.96 -1.58 -3.89
C ILE A 288 -15.81 -1.46 -2.90
N ALA A 289 -15.71 -0.35 -2.16
CA ALA A 289 -14.63 -0.12 -1.21
C ALA A 289 -14.79 -1.01 0.04
N GLU A 290 -13.72 -1.72 0.39
CA GLU A 290 -13.66 -2.64 1.53
C GLU A 290 -14.03 -1.94 2.85
N ARG A 291 -13.64 -0.68 2.98
CA ARG A 291 -13.76 0.11 4.22
C ARG A 291 -14.90 1.14 4.21
N LEU A 292 -15.87 0.99 3.31
CA LEU A 292 -17.00 1.95 3.22
C LEU A 292 -17.78 2.07 4.54
N ASN A 293 -17.92 0.99 5.30
CA ASN A 293 -18.61 0.96 6.59
C ASN A 293 -17.89 1.73 7.71
N GLU A 294 -16.63 2.12 7.50
CA GLU A 294 -15.85 2.94 8.44
C GLU A 294 -16.00 4.45 8.15
N VAL A 295 -16.64 4.84 7.05
CA VAL A 295 -16.87 6.24 6.65
C VAL A 295 -17.88 6.90 7.59
N LYS A 296 -17.50 8.01 8.21
CA LYS A 296 -18.33 8.80 9.12
C LYS A 296 -19.14 9.86 8.38
#